data_2f5d55785e6575ed6eed0a9ca65b6718
#
_entry.id   2f5d55785e6575ed6eed0a9ca65b6718
#
_cell.length_a   1.000
_cell.length_b   1.000
_cell.length_c   1.000
_cell.angle_alpha   90.00
_cell.angle_beta   90.00
_cell.angle_gamma   90.00
#
_symmetry.space_group_name_H-M   'P 1'
#
loop_
_entity.id
_entity.type
_entity.pdbx_description
1 polymer ?
#
loop_
_entity_poly.entity_id
_entity_poly.type
_entity_poly.pdbx_seq_one_letter_code
_entity_poly.pdbx_strand_id
1 'polypeptide(L)'
;MIEMHPEVAAVLQQAQRLQSVMDEQLAKMNTESFTATDEAKTVEVTLNGHHWLTDLFIEDGLLRLGADTVEARINEALGNATAKATESIDADRARLNELVAENTASNPPAGL
;
A
#
# COMPACT_ATOMS: atom_id res chain seq x y z
N MET A 1 33.52 -7.68 -28.78
CA MET A 1 32.78 -6.85 -27.85
C MET A 1 31.42 -6.54 -28.44
N ILE A 2 30.36 -6.78 -27.70
CA ILE A 2 29.00 -6.52 -28.20
C ILE A 2 28.67 -5.06 -27.87
N GLU A 3 28.43 -4.28 -28.89
CA GLU A 3 27.98 -2.92 -28.72
C GLU A 3 26.48 -2.93 -28.38
N MET A 4 26.12 -2.21 -27.32
CA MET A 4 24.73 -2.04 -26.99
C MET A 4 24.15 -0.88 -27.80
N HIS A 5 23.08 -1.16 -28.53
CA HIS A 5 22.36 -0.11 -29.26
C HIS A 5 21.81 0.94 -28.29
N PRO A 6 21.83 2.25 -28.64
CA PRO A 6 21.25 3.29 -27.80
C PRO A 6 19.80 3.04 -27.43
N GLU A 7 19.02 2.43 -28.30
CA GLU A 7 17.62 2.06 -28.04
C GLU A 7 17.50 1.04 -26.92
N VAL A 8 18.38 0.02 -26.94
CA VAL A 8 18.42 -1.01 -25.89
C VAL A 8 18.83 -0.40 -24.56
N ALA A 9 19.84 0.48 -24.57
CA ALA A 9 20.28 1.19 -23.37
C ALA A 9 19.16 2.03 -22.76
N ALA A 10 18.38 2.74 -23.60
CA ALA A 10 17.25 3.53 -23.16
C ALA A 10 16.15 2.67 -22.52
N VAL A 11 15.85 1.52 -23.12
CA VAL A 11 14.87 0.58 -22.57
C VAL A 11 15.33 0.00 -21.24
N LEU A 12 16.60 -0.34 -21.12
CA LEU A 12 17.17 -0.85 -19.86
C LEU A 12 17.11 0.21 -18.75
N GLN A 13 17.45 1.46 -19.07
CA GLN A 13 17.33 2.54 -18.08
C GLN A 13 15.91 2.75 -17.62
N GLN A 14 14.96 2.70 -18.53
CA GLN A 14 13.54 2.83 -18.22
C GLN A 14 13.06 1.67 -17.34
N ALA A 15 13.48 0.44 -17.66
CA ALA A 15 13.17 -0.73 -16.84
C ALA A 15 13.75 -0.62 -15.45
N GLN A 16 14.98 -0.12 -15.31
CA GLN A 16 15.60 0.12 -14.02
C GLN A 16 14.87 1.16 -13.19
N ARG A 17 14.39 2.24 -13.82
CA ARG A 17 13.59 3.26 -13.14
C ARG A 17 12.28 2.69 -12.61
N LEU A 18 11.58 1.90 -13.42
CA LEU A 18 10.35 1.25 -13.01
C LEU A 18 10.60 0.27 -11.86
N GLN A 19 11.69 -0.49 -11.94
CA GLN A 19 12.07 -1.40 -10.87
C GLN A 19 12.34 -0.65 -9.57
N SER A 20 13.05 0.48 -9.63
CA SER A 20 13.31 1.31 -8.44
C SER A 20 12.02 1.83 -7.82
N VAL A 21 11.06 2.27 -8.64
CA VAL A 21 9.76 2.73 -8.16
C VAL A 21 8.99 1.60 -7.49
N MET A 22 9.04 0.40 -8.08
CA MET A 22 8.39 -0.78 -7.49
C MET A 22 9.05 -1.20 -6.18
N ASP A 23 10.39 -1.16 -6.10
CA ASP A 23 11.14 -1.47 -4.88
C ASP A 23 10.81 -0.48 -3.77
N GLU A 24 10.72 0.81 -4.09
CA GLU A 24 10.30 1.84 -3.15
C GLU A 24 8.88 1.60 -2.64
N GLN A 25 7.99 1.20 -3.53
CA GLN A 25 6.61 0.89 -3.17
C GLN A 25 6.53 -0.32 -2.22
N LEU A 26 7.31 -1.37 -2.49
CA LEU A 26 7.37 -2.54 -1.62
C LEU A 26 7.95 -2.17 -0.24
N ALA A 27 9.01 -1.37 -0.21
CA ALA A 27 9.59 -0.89 1.04
C ALA A 27 8.57 -0.05 1.83
N LYS A 28 7.83 0.81 1.14
CA LYS A 28 6.77 1.61 1.74
C LYS A 28 5.67 0.72 2.35
N MET A 29 5.22 -0.31 1.62
CA MET A 29 4.22 -1.26 2.11
C MET A 29 4.69 -2.02 3.34
N ASN A 30 5.99 -2.33 3.42
CA ASN A 30 6.57 -3.02 4.58
C ASN A 30 6.66 -2.12 5.81
N THR A 31 6.80 -0.81 5.62
CA THR A 31 6.99 0.15 6.71
C THR A 31 5.76 0.97 7.06
N GLU A 32 4.78 1.03 6.17
CA GLU A 32 3.52 1.74 6.44
C GLU A 32 2.73 1.08 7.54
N SER A 33 2.03 1.90 8.32
CA SER A 33 1.06 1.41 9.29
C SER A 33 -0.20 2.24 9.22
N PHE A 34 -1.33 1.57 9.36
CA PHE A 34 -2.66 2.19 9.34
C PHE A 34 -3.37 1.81 10.62
N THR A 35 -3.62 2.81 11.46
CA THR A 35 -4.25 2.61 12.75
C THR A 35 -5.65 3.20 12.72
N ALA A 36 -6.62 2.45 13.22
CA ALA A 36 -7.99 2.90 13.35
C ALA A 36 -8.64 2.29 14.58
N THR A 37 -9.74 2.92 15.00
CA THR A 37 -10.49 2.49 16.17
C THR A 37 -11.93 2.21 15.78
N ASP A 38 -12.68 1.58 16.70
CA ASP A 38 -14.14 1.57 16.67
C ASP A 38 -14.67 2.96 17.02
N GLU A 39 -15.97 3.19 16.86
CA GLU A 39 -16.60 4.48 17.15
C GLU A 39 -16.40 4.89 18.62
N ALA A 40 -16.50 3.94 19.52
CA ALA A 40 -16.32 4.18 20.96
C ALA A 40 -14.86 4.30 21.39
N LYS A 41 -13.91 4.07 20.48
CA LYS A 41 -12.47 4.11 20.74
C LYS A 41 -12.02 3.10 21.82
N THR A 42 -12.66 1.94 21.84
CA THR A 42 -12.36 0.87 22.79
C THR A 42 -11.42 -0.19 22.22
N VAL A 43 -11.31 -0.25 20.89
CA VAL A 43 -10.42 -1.15 20.17
C VAL A 43 -9.59 -0.34 19.21
N GLU A 44 -8.29 -0.60 19.18
CA GLU A 44 -7.38 0.01 18.20
C GLU A 44 -6.70 -1.10 17.42
N VAL A 45 -6.77 -1.01 16.10
CA VAL A 45 -6.19 -1.98 15.17
C VAL A 45 -5.13 -1.29 14.34
N THR A 46 -3.98 -1.91 14.18
CA THR A 46 -2.92 -1.44 13.29
C THR A 46 -2.65 -2.48 12.23
N LEU A 47 -2.68 -2.05 10.96
CA LEU A 47 -2.34 -2.86 9.79
C LEU A 47 -1.09 -2.29 9.13
N ASN A 48 -0.30 -3.17 8.49
CA ASN A 48 0.76 -2.70 7.60
C ASN A 48 0.23 -2.49 6.18
N GLY A 49 1.11 -2.11 5.24
CA GLY A 49 0.72 -1.90 3.84
C GLY A 49 0.28 -3.16 3.11
N HIS A 50 0.53 -4.33 3.67
CA HIS A 50 0.05 -5.62 3.16
C HIS A 50 -1.31 -6.02 3.75
N HIS A 51 -1.93 -5.15 4.54
CA HIS A 51 -3.17 -5.42 5.27
C HIS A 51 -3.04 -6.51 6.34
N TRP A 52 -1.84 -6.75 6.82
CA TRP A 52 -1.61 -7.68 7.93
C TRP A 52 -1.80 -6.94 9.25
N LEU A 53 -2.47 -7.59 10.18
CA LEU A 53 -2.63 -7.10 11.54
C LEU A 53 -1.28 -7.17 12.27
N THR A 54 -0.74 -6.01 12.64
CA THR A 54 0.54 -5.91 13.33
C THR A 54 0.39 -5.56 14.79
N ASP A 55 -0.74 -4.97 15.18
CA ASP A 55 -1.02 -4.65 16.56
C ASP A 55 -2.52 -4.57 16.81
N LEU A 56 -2.93 -4.98 18.01
CA LEU A 56 -4.31 -4.94 18.45
C LEU A 56 -4.35 -4.51 19.92
N PHE A 57 -5.03 -3.43 20.20
CA PHE A 57 -5.25 -2.94 21.54
C PHE A 57 -6.74 -3.00 21.87
N ILE A 58 -7.07 -3.51 23.05
CA ILE A 58 -8.44 -3.59 23.58
C ILE A 58 -8.43 -2.89 24.93
N GLU A 59 -9.32 -1.91 25.09
CA GLU A 59 -9.44 -1.17 26.34
C GLU A 59 -9.86 -2.09 27.50
N ASP A 60 -9.28 -1.84 28.66
CA ASP A 60 -9.64 -2.58 29.87
C ASP A 60 -11.14 -2.43 30.15
N GLY A 61 -11.78 -3.55 30.46
CA GLY A 61 -13.20 -3.58 30.75
C GLY A 61 -14.09 -3.86 29.56
N LEU A 62 -13.59 -3.75 28.32
CA LEU A 62 -14.38 -4.08 27.14
C LEU A 62 -14.80 -5.54 27.15
N LEU A 63 -13.93 -6.43 27.62
CA LEU A 63 -14.20 -7.87 27.69
C LEU A 63 -15.42 -8.19 28.57
N ARG A 64 -15.78 -7.32 29.49
CA ARG A 64 -16.95 -7.49 30.36
C ARG A 64 -18.27 -7.35 29.62
N LEU A 65 -18.25 -6.73 28.43
CA LEU A 65 -19.44 -6.54 27.62
C LEU A 65 -19.85 -7.80 26.85
N GLY A 66 -19.03 -8.84 26.91
CA GLY A 66 -19.30 -10.12 26.25
C GLY A 66 -18.61 -10.26 24.90
N ALA A 67 -18.46 -11.51 24.46
CA ALA A 67 -17.71 -11.83 23.26
C ALA A 67 -18.30 -11.23 21.99
N ASP A 68 -19.62 -11.19 21.87
CA ASP A 68 -20.28 -10.64 20.68
C ASP A 68 -20.01 -9.16 20.50
N THR A 69 -20.03 -8.41 21.61
CA THR A 69 -19.72 -6.98 21.57
C THR A 69 -18.25 -6.73 21.22
N VAL A 70 -17.34 -7.49 21.80
CA VAL A 70 -15.91 -7.40 21.52
C VAL A 70 -15.65 -7.70 20.06
N GLU A 71 -16.21 -8.77 19.53
CA GLU A 71 -16.10 -9.14 18.13
C GLU A 71 -16.60 -8.04 17.19
N ALA A 72 -17.76 -7.47 17.46
CA ALA A 72 -18.32 -6.41 16.65
C ALA A 72 -17.41 -5.17 16.62
N ARG A 73 -16.82 -4.81 17.76
CA ARG A 73 -15.94 -3.64 17.85
C ARG A 73 -14.59 -3.88 17.20
N ILE A 74 -14.06 -5.09 17.29
CA ILE A 74 -12.83 -5.47 16.56
C ILE A 74 -13.08 -5.39 15.06
N ASN A 75 -14.17 -5.95 14.58
CA ASN A 75 -14.50 -5.92 13.16
C ASN A 75 -14.71 -4.49 12.65
N GLU A 76 -15.32 -3.62 13.44
CA GLU A 76 -15.47 -2.21 13.09
C GLU A 76 -14.13 -1.50 12.97
N ALA A 77 -13.26 -1.65 13.97
CA ALA A 77 -11.92 -1.06 13.93
C ALA A 77 -11.09 -1.61 12.77
N LEU A 78 -11.17 -2.91 12.51
CA LEU A 78 -10.50 -3.56 11.40
C LEU A 78 -11.00 -3.05 10.06
N GLY A 79 -12.31 -2.89 9.90
CA GLY A 79 -12.91 -2.31 8.70
C GLY A 79 -12.43 -0.88 8.46
N ASN A 80 -12.35 -0.06 9.51
CA ASN A 80 -11.86 1.31 9.43
C ASN A 80 -10.38 1.36 9.06
N ALA A 81 -9.55 0.49 9.62
CA ALA A 81 -8.14 0.38 9.27
C ALA A 81 -7.95 -0.09 7.83
N THR A 82 -8.73 -1.07 7.41
CA THR A 82 -8.72 -1.58 6.03
C THR A 82 -9.09 -0.49 5.03
N ALA A 83 -10.07 0.34 5.35
CA ALA A 83 -10.48 1.47 4.51
C ALA A 83 -9.33 2.46 4.32
N LYS A 84 -8.61 2.79 5.40
CA LYS A 84 -7.43 3.66 5.33
C LYS A 84 -6.32 3.07 4.47
N ALA A 85 -6.05 1.78 4.64
CA ALA A 85 -5.02 1.09 3.86
C ALA A 85 -5.40 1.04 2.37
N THR A 86 -6.65 0.76 2.05
CA THR A 86 -7.16 0.72 0.68
C THR A 86 -7.05 2.10 0.01
N GLU A 87 -7.40 3.16 0.73
CA GLU A 87 -7.29 4.52 0.23
C GLU A 87 -5.84 4.87 -0.15
N SER A 88 -4.88 4.48 0.69
CA SER A 88 -3.46 4.68 0.42
C SER A 88 -2.99 3.88 -0.80
N ILE A 89 -3.41 2.64 -0.94
CA ILE A 89 -3.07 1.78 -2.09
C ILE A 89 -3.63 2.38 -3.38
N ASP A 90 -4.85 2.87 -3.37
CA ASP A 90 -5.48 3.49 -4.54
C ASP A 90 -4.73 4.75 -4.97
N ALA A 91 -4.30 5.57 -4.02
CA ALA A 91 -3.49 6.76 -4.30
C ALA A 91 -2.12 6.38 -4.89
N ASP A 92 -1.47 5.36 -4.34
CA ASP A 92 -0.19 4.88 -4.84
C ASP A 92 -0.32 4.27 -6.24
N ARG A 93 -1.40 3.56 -6.50
CA ARG A 93 -1.68 2.98 -7.83
C ARG A 93 -1.88 4.07 -8.87
N ALA A 94 -2.61 5.12 -8.54
CA ALA A 94 -2.82 6.26 -9.42
C ALA A 94 -1.49 6.93 -9.76
N ARG A 95 -0.62 7.11 -8.76
CA ARG A 95 0.70 7.70 -8.96
C ARG A 95 1.59 6.83 -9.85
N LEU A 96 1.58 5.52 -9.65
CA LEU A 96 2.32 4.57 -10.49
C LEU A 96 1.82 4.61 -11.94
N ASN A 97 0.52 4.66 -12.14
CA ASN A 97 -0.06 4.76 -13.47
C ASN A 97 0.35 6.05 -14.18
N GLU A 98 0.42 7.17 -13.47
CA GLU A 98 0.92 8.44 -14.01
C GLU A 98 2.38 8.32 -14.44
N LEU A 99 3.22 7.73 -13.59
CA LEU A 99 4.64 7.55 -13.89
C LEU A 99 4.85 6.65 -15.12
N VAL A 100 4.09 5.58 -15.23
CA VAL A 100 4.14 4.69 -16.40
C VAL A 100 3.68 5.43 -17.65
N ALA A 101 2.61 6.22 -17.56
CA ALA A 101 2.10 7.00 -18.68
C ALA A 101 3.11 8.05 -19.13
N GLU A 102 3.78 8.75 -18.20
CA GLU A 102 4.84 9.69 -18.52
C GLU A 102 6.00 9.02 -19.26
N ASN A 103 6.46 7.90 -18.76
CA ASN A 103 7.54 7.16 -19.40
C ASN A 103 7.16 6.69 -20.80
N THR A 104 5.94 6.25 -21.00
CA THR A 104 5.43 5.83 -22.29
C THR A 104 5.29 7.02 -23.25
N ALA A 105 4.83 8.15 -22.77
CA ALA A 105 4.70 9.38 -23.57
C ALA A 105 6.07 9.93 -23.97
N SER A 106 7.05 9.85 -23.07
CA SER A 106 8.42 10.33 -23.33
C SER A 106 9.18 9.47 -24.33
N ASN A 107 8.87 8.19 -24.40
CA ASN A 107 9.51 7.22 -25.26
C ASN A 107 8.46 6.42 -26.02
N PRO A 108 7.81 6.99 -27.04
CA PRO A 108 6.84 6.23 -27.83
C PRO A 108 7.52 5.04 -28.49
N PRO A 109 6.80 3.91 -28.60
CA PRO A 109 7.36 2.72 -29.24
C PRO A 109 7.85 3.04 -30.66
N ALA A 110 9.00 2.47 -31.01
CA ALA A 110 9.54 2.60 -32.35
C ALA A 110 8.59 1.97 -33.37
N GLY A 111 8.37 2.65 -34.47
CA GLY A 111 7.52 2.15 -35.54
C GLY A 111 6.05 2.62 -35.46
N LEU A 112 5.73 3.45 -34.52
CA LEU A 112 4.42 4.09 -34.49
C LEU A 112 4.43 5.44 -35.16
#